data_afa6e5d080d05cb4a13a0c9405d713ca
#
_entry.id   afa6e5d080d05cb4a13a0c9405d713ca
#
_cell.length_a   1.000
_cell.length_b   1.000
_cell.length_c   1.000
_cell.angle_alpha   90.00
_cell.angle_beta   90.00
_cell.angle_gamma   90.00
#
_symmetry.space_group_name_H-M   'P 1'
#
loop_
_entity.id
_entity.type
_entity.pdbx_description
1 polymer ?
#
loop_
_entity_poly.entity_id
_entity_poly.type
_entity_poly.pdbx_seq_one_letter_code
_entity_poly.pdbx_strand_id
1 'polypeptide(L)'
;MAGHEHQARIHWARGSAAFTDNRYSRAHSWTFDGGVTVPASSSPHVVRVPMSVEAAVDPEEALVAALASCHMLWFLSLAAGRGLCV
;
A
#
# COMPACT_ATOMS: atom_id res chain seq x y z
N MET A 1 17.97 18.28 15.29
CA MET A 1 16.84 18.17 14.37
C MET A 1 15.85 17.12 14.87
N ALA A 2 14.61 17.49 14.93
CA ALA A 2 13.60 16.52 15.31
C ALA A 2 13.47 15.47 14.21
N GLY A 3 13.38 14.22 14.60
CA GLY A 3 13.11 13.15 13.67
C GLY A 3 11.67 13.20 13.16
N HIS A 4 11.45 12.65 12.00
CA HIS A 4 10.12 12.49 11.44
C HIS A 4 9.76 11.02 11.52
N GLU A 5 8.60 10.72 12.10
CA GLU A 5 8.08 9.38 12.13
C GLU A 5 7.01 9.21 11.06
N HIS A 6 7.10 8.10 10.34
CA HIS A 6 6.09 7.69 9.39
C HIS A 6 5.57 6.35 9.84
N GLN A 7 4.27 6.25 10.03
CA GLN A 7 3.65 5.05 10.60
C GLN A 7 2.57 4.52 9.67
N ALA A 8 2.53 3.21 9.59
CA ALA A 8 1.43 2.50 8.93
C ALA A 8 1.06 1.31 9.81
N ARG A 9 -0.22 1.11 9.99
CA ARG A 9 -0.76 -0.04 10.71
C ARG A 9 -1.36 -0.99 9.72
N ILE A 10 -0.89 -2.23 9.75
CA ILE A 10 -1.39 -3.30 8.92
C ILE A 10 -2.25 -4.19 9.82
N HIS A 11 -3.51 -4.37 9.47
CA HIS A 11 -4.44 -5.15 10.29
C HIS A 11 -5.11 -6.23 9.46
N TRP A 12 -4.98 -7.46 9.92
CA TRP A 12 -5.62 -8.63 9.34
C TRP A 12 -6.31 -9.43 10.45
N ALA A 13 -7.46 -10.00 10.15
CA ALA A 13 -8.15 -10.90 11.07
C ALA A 13 -8.66 -12.09 10.28
N ARG A 14 -8.43 -13.28 10.81
CA ARG A 14 -8.86 -14.51 10.16
C ARG A 14 -10.39 -14.70 10.20
N GLY A 15 -11.04 -14.20 11.25
CA GLY A 15 -12.44 -14.47 11.48
C GLY A 15 -12.67 -15.95 11.85
N SER A 16 -13.72 -16.54 11.27
CA SER A 16 -14.10 -17.91 11.56
C SER A 16 -13.53 -18.94 10.56
N ALA A 17 -12.77 -18.48 9.58
CA ALA A 17 -12.21 -19.39 8.56
C ALA A 17 -11.16 -20.31 9.16
N ALA A 18 -11.02 -21.51 8.58
CA ALA A 18 -9.88 -22.37 8.86
C ALA A 18 -8.61 -21.70 8.35
N PHE A 19 -7.49 -22.01 8.96
CA PHE A 19 -6.23 -21.37 8.62
C PHE A 19 -5.25 -22.30 7.93
N THR A 20 -5.13 -23.52 8.45
CA THR A 20 -4.07 -24.45 8.02
C THR A 20 -4.29 -25.06 6.65
N ASP A 21 -5.47 -24.90 6.07
CA ASP A 21 -5.75 -25.29 4.70
C ASP A 21 -5.26 -24.26 3.68
N ASN A 22 -4.74 -23.15 4.17
CA ASN A 22 -4.19 -22.04 3.36
C ASN A 22 -5.25 -21.35 2.48
N ARG A 23 -6.53 -21.47 2.84
CA ARG A 23 -7.63 -20.91 2.06
C ARG A 23 -8.27 -19.69 2.72
N TYR A 24 -7.61 -19.13 3.72
CA TYR A 24 -8.08 -17.93 4.39
C TYR A 24 -7.99 -16.71 3.46
N SER A 25 -8.82 -15.70 3.70
CA SER A 25 -8.79 -14.45 2.92
C SER A 25 -7.52 -13.65 3.23
N ARG A 26 -6.92 -13.08 2.21
CA ARG A 26 -5.76 -12.18 2.35
C ARG A 26 -6.19 -10.72 2.47
N ALA A 27 -7.48 -10.45 2.48
CA ALA A 27 -7.98 -9.08 2.66
C ALA A 27 -7.56 -8.53 4.02
N HIS A 28 -7.07 -7.32 4.01
CA HIS A 28 -6.65 -6.63 5.24
C HIS A 28 -6.71 -5.12 5.00
N SER A 29 -6.27 -4.35 5.95
CA SER A 29 -6.28 -2.90 5.82
C SER A 29 -4.94 -2.31 6.20
N TRP A 30 -4.62 -1.19 5.56
CA TRP A 30 -3.49 -0.34 5.91
C TRP A 30 -4.05 1.00 6.39
N THR A 31 -3.64 1.43 7.58
CA THR A 31 -4.02 2.74 8.11
C THR A 31 -2.75 3.55 8.33
N PHE A 32 -2.73 4.75 7.76
CA PHE A 32 -1.58 5.63 7.82
C PHE A 32 -1.73 6.65 8.94
N ASP A 33 -0.63 7.28 9.31
CA ASP A 33 -0.60 8.23 10.44
C ASP A 33 -1.52 9.44 10.24
N GLY A 34 -1.80 9.81 8.99
CA GLY A 34 -2.75 10.87 8.68
C GLY A 34 -4.22 10.46 8.73
N GLY A 35 -4.51 9.18 9.01
CA GLY A 35 -5.87 8.68 9.16
C GLY A 35 -6.46 7.99 7.94
N VAL A 36 -5.76 8.00 6.81
CA VAL A 36 -6.26 7.30 5.61
C VAL A 36 -6.15 5.79 5.81
N THR A 37 -7.22 5.08 5.51
CA THR A 37 -7.25 3.61 5.51
C THR A 37 -7.52 3.13 4.10
N VAL A 38 -6.73 2.17 3.63
CA VAL A 38 -6.94 1.57 2.31
C VAL A 38 -7.16 0.07 2.45
N PRO A 39 -8.09 -0.50 1.65
CA PRO A 39 -8.23 -1.95 1.55
C PRO A 39 -7.00 -2.53 0.86
N ALA A 40 -6.48 -3.62 1.40
CA ALA A 40 -5.28 -4.25 0.88
C ALA A 40 -5.46 -5.76 0.80
N SER A 41 -4.64 -6.40 0.00
CA SER A 41 -4.67 -7.85 -0.19
C SER A 41 -3.37 -8.28 -0.87
N SER A 42 -3.13 -9.59 -0.92
CA SER A 42 -2.16 -10.14 -1.85
C SER A 42 -2.59 -9.86 -3.29
N SER A 43 -1.63 -9.73 -4.18
CA SER A 43 -1.92 -9.70 -5.62
C SER A 43 -2.58 -11.01 -6.07
N PRO A 44 -3.54 -10.97 -7.01
CA PRO A 44 -4.06 -12.20 -7.63
C PRO A 44 -3.00 -13.02 -8.35
N HIS A 45 -1.87 -12.43 -8.70
CA HIS A 45 -0.75 -13.14 -9.29
C HIS A 45 0.03 -13.98 -8.28
N VAL A 46 -0.08 -13.64 -6.98
CA VAL A 46 0.59 -14.36 -5.89
C VAL A 46 -0.37 -15.35 -5.23
N VAL A 47 -1.58 -14.90 -4.95
CA VAL A 47 -2.64 -15.73 -4.37
C VAL A 47 -3.89 -15.52 -5.22
N ARG A 48 -4.43 -16.60 -5.75
CA ARG A 48 -5.59 -16.49 -6.65
C ARG A 48 -6.86 -16.07 -5.91
N VAL A 49 -7.74 -15.41 -6.61
CA VAL A 49 -9.07 -15.10 -6.10
C VAL A 49 -9.83 -16.40 -5.84
N PRO A 50 -10.77 -16.47 -4.90
CA PRO A 50 -11.29 -15.37 -4.06
C PRO A 50 -10.48 -15.12 -2.77
N MET A 51 -9.36 -15.80 -2.59
CA MET A 51 -8.54 -15.63 -1.40
C MET A 51 -7.78 -14.29 -1.42
N SER A 52 -7.47 -13.78 -2.60
CA SER A 52 -7.03 -12.39 -2.78
C SER A 52 -8.19 -11.53 -3.28
N VAL A 53 -8.03 -10.22 -3.17
CA VAL A 53 -9.02 -9.23 -3.64
C VAL A 53 -8.36 -8.37 -4.72
N GLU A 54 -8.81 -8.54 -5.94
CA GLU A 54 -8.20 -7.85 -7.09
C GLU A 54 -8.29 -6.33 -6.98
N ALA A 55 -9.41 -5.81 -6.47
CA ALA A 55 -9.64 -4.37 -6.37
C ALA A 55 -8.86 -3.71 -5.23
N ALA A 56 -8.30 -4.50 -4.32
CA ALA A 56 -7.54 -3.96 -3.19
C ALA A 56 -6.09 -3.71 -3.60
N VAL A 57 -5.40 -2.89 -2.81
CA VAL A 57 -3.99 -2.57 -3.04
C VAL A 57 -3.12 -3.74 -2.59
N ASP A 58 -2.20 -4.18 -3.44
CA ASP A 58 -1.22 -5.19 -3.05
C ASP A 58 0.14 -4.54 -2.75
N PRO A 59 1.01 -5.24 -2.00
CA PRO A 59 2.29 -4.65 -1.59
C PRO A 59 3.21 -4.33 -2.77
N GLU A 60 3.16 -5.11 -3.83
CA GLU A 60 4.04 -4.91 -4.98
C GLU A 60 3.69 -3.60 -5.71
N GLU A 61 2.39 -3.39 -6.01
CA GLU A 61 1.99 -2.15 -6.66
C GLU A 61 2.15 -0.94 -5.74
N ALA A 62 1.98 -1.13 -4.44
CA ALA A 62 2.17 -0.06 -3.47
C ALA A 62 3.63 0.40 -3.43
N LEU A 63 4.57 -0.52 -3.50
CA LEU A 63 6.00 -0.18 -3.55
C LEU A 63 6.32 0.60 -4.82
N VAL A 64 5.81 0.14 -5.96
CA VAL A 64 6.00 0.85 -7.24
C VAL A 64 5.40 2.24 -7.17
N ALA A 65 4.18 2.37 -6.64
CA ALA A 65 3.52 3.67 -6.50
C ALA A 65 4.30 4.61 -5.58
N ALA A 66 4.82 4.09 -4.46
CA ALA A 66 5.59 4.89 -3.51
C ALA A 66 6.86 5.45 -4.16
N LEU A 67 7.60 4.62 -4.89
CA LEU A 67 8.81 5.05 -5.57
C LEU A 67 8.51 6.05 -6.68
N ALA A 68 7.48 5.78 -7.49
CA ALA A 68 7.10 6.67 -8.58
C ALA A 68 6.63 8.03 -8.07
N SER A 69 5.84 8.02 -7.00
CA SER A 69 5.33 9.24 -6.37
C SER A 69 6.49 10.09 -5.82
N CYS A 70 7.41 9.46 -5.11
CA CYS A 70 8.58 10.16 -4.57
C CYS A 70 9.41 10.79 -5.69
N HIS A 71 9.66 10.04 -6.75
CA HIS A 71 10.41 10.53 -7.91
C HIS A 71 9.72 11.73 -8.55
N MET A 72 8.42 11.64 -8.78
CA MET A 72 7.65 12.74 -9.38
C MET A 72 7.72 13.99 -8.52
N LEU A 73 7.53 13.85 -7.20
CA LEU A 73 7.53 15.01 -6.30
C LEU A 73 8.88 15.73 -6.30
N TRP A 74 9.98 14.99 -6.33
CA TRP A 74 11.30 15.58 -6.42
C TRP A 74 11.53 16.26 -7.77
N PHE A 75 11.10 15.64 -8.85
CA PHE A 75 11.19 16.23 -10.18
C PHE A 75 10.44 17.56 -10.25
N LEU A 76 9.20 17.58 -9.75
CA LEU A 76 8.38 18.80 -9.75
C LEU A 76 9.04 19.91 -8.93
N SER A 77 9.59 19.57 -7.77
CA SER A 77 10.25 20.56 -6.91
C SER A 77 11.49 21.15 -7.58
N LEU A 78 12.30 20.31 -8.20
CA LEU A 78 13.50 20.79 -8.89
C LEU A 78 13.16 21.63 -10.12
N ALA A 79 12.14 21.25 -10.87
CA ALA A 79 11.69 22.00 -12.02
C ALA A 79 11.20 23.41 -11.61
N ALA A 80 10.38 23.45 -10.58
CA ALA A 80 9.87 24.73 -10.05
C ALA A 80 11.01 25.62 -9.56
N GLY A 81 11.99 25.03 -8.86
CA GLY A 81 13.16 25.77 -8.37
C GLY A 81 14.03 26.34 -9.47
N ARG A 82 13.94 25.79 -10.68
CA ARG A 82 14.67 26.28 -11.85
C ARG A 82 13.81 27.16 -12.77
N GLY A 83 12.60 27.50 -12.34
CA GLY A 83 11.69 28.32 -13.11
C GLY A 83 11.05 27.62 -14.30
N LEU A 84 11.11 26.30 -14.32
CA LEU A 84 10.47 25.51 -15.38
C LEU A 84 9.04 25.18 -14.99
N CYS A 85 8.11 25.44 -15.90
CA CYS A 85 6.70 25.17 -15.69
C CYS A 85 6.37 23.82 -16.32
N VAL A 86 5.84 22.90 -15.48
CA VAL A 86 5.47 21.56 -15.94
C VAL A 86 3.99 21.54 -16.29
#